data_4140ea238242217387748138afd95cc4
#
_entry.id   4140ea238242217387748138afd95cc4
#
_cell.length_a   1.000
_cell.length_b   1.000
_cell.length_c   1.000
_cell.angle_alpha   90.00
_cell.angle_beta   90.00
_cell.angle_gamma   90.00
#
_symmetry.space_group_name_H-M   'P 1'
#
loop_
_entity.id
_entity.type
_entity.pdbx_description
1 polymer ?
#
loop_
_entity_poly.entity_id
_entity_poly.type
_entity_poly.pdbx_seq_one_letter_code
_entity_poly.pdbx_strand_id
1 'polypeptide(L)'
;MSKYLKVMFGTKSGASDFEYKLGEVNVAKIWNPKELDPKKMGGFNFSTESKILRWLVRGDTIYDVELPEDAEVVDCPSNSAPHGVFRSNKIIISNPRTVTDDIAMELYLKFDLPEKSYYKAMAGCAVRGYMNTASKIFEDKVNKENVRLVTLEFEDFCKQGTEKQFDENKHLNEQTKFIYDKLKNYYRRF
;
A
#
# COMPACT_ATOMS: atom_id res chain seq x y z
N MET A 1 20.92 6.99 -2.94
CA MET A 1 19.61 7.73 -3.02
C MET A 1 18.49 6.72 -2.82
N SER A 2 17.48 7.07 -2.02
CA SER A 2 16.32 6.20 -1.83
C SER A 2 15.54 6.13 -3.15
N LYS A 3 15.21 4.92 -3.59
CA LYS A 3 14.40 4.70 -4.80
C LYS A 3 12.94 5.03 -4.47
N TYR A 4 12.31 5.88 -5.28
CA TYR A 4 10.88 6.17 -5.18
C TYR A 4 10.09 5.26 -6.10
N LEU A 5 8.93 4.84 -5.61
CA LEU A 5 8.05 3.89 -6.28
C LEU A 5 6.58 4.35 -6.21
N LYS A 6 5.81 3.96 -7.21
CA LYS A 6 4.36 4.15 -7.26
C LYS A 6 3.68 2.85 -7.69
N VAL A 7 2.53 2.53 -7.06
CA VAL A 7 1.71 1.37 -7.41
C VAL A 7 0.38 1.84 -7.94
N MET A 8 -0.06 1.28 -9.07
CA MET A 8 -1.35 1.60 -9.72
C MET A 8 -1.88 0.40 -10.50
N PHE A 9 -3.16 0.47 -10.89
CA PHE A 9 -3.73 -0.36 -11.95
C PHE A 9 -3.55 0.36 -13.28
N GLY A 10 -2.69 -0.18 -14.16
CA GLY A 10 -2.34 0.50 -15.42
C GLY A 10 -1.80 1.91 -15.18
N THR A 11 -2.03 2.82 -16.13
CA THR A 11 -1.53 4.21 -16.11
C THR A 11 -2.53 5.25 -15.59
N LYS A 12 -3.70 4.82 -15.10
CA LYS A 12 -4.71 5.75 -14.54
C LYS A 12 -4.59 5.87 -13.02
N SER A 13 -4.76 7.10 -12.54
CA SER A 13 -4.85 7.36 -11.11
C SER A 13 -6.13 6.75 -10.54
N GLY A 14 -6.02 5.96 -9.46
CA GLY A 14 -7.21 5.45 -8.75
C GLY A 14 -7.99 6.52 -7.97
N ALA A 15 -7.44 7.72 -7.80
CA ALA A 15 -8.05 8.81 -7.02
C ALA A 15 -8.52 10.00 -7.88
N SER A 16 -8.21 10.00 -9.16
CA SER A 16 -8.58 11.05 -10.11
C SER A 16 -8.59 10.49 -11.52
N ASP A 17 -9.22 11.18 -12.47
CA ASP A 17 -9.20 10.81 -13.90
C ASP A 17 -7.87 11.15 -14.60
N PHE A 18 -6.78 11.30 -13.83
CA PHE A 18 -5.48 11.60 -14.39
C PHE A 18 -4.87 10.35 -15.02
N GLU A 19 -4.49 10.44 -16.28
CA GLU A 19 -3.74 9.41 -16.99
C GLU A 19 -2.26 9.81 -17.09
N TYR A 20 -1.40 8.96 -16.54
CA TYR A 20 0.04 9.20 -16.54
C TYR A 20 0.67 8.84 -17.89
N LYS A 21 1.59 9.69 -18.33
CA LYS A 21 2.46 9.43 -19.47
C LYS A 21 3.78 8.86 -18.99
N LEU A 22 4.16 7.72 -19.54
CA LEU A 22 5.42 7.04 -19.20
C LEU A 22 6.62 7.80 -19.79
N GLY A 23 7.65 8.00 -18.97
CA GLY A 23 8.90 8.68 -19.39
C GLY A 23 8.77 10.18 -19.60
N GLU A 24 7.59 10.76 -19.40
CA GLU A 24 7.37 12.19 -19.53
C GLU A 24 7.09 12.82 -18.14
N VAL A 25 7.30 14.14 -18.06
CA VAL A 25 6.92 14.91 -16.86
C VAL A 25 5.40 15.00 -16.79
N ASN A 26 4.83 14.40 -15.77
CA ASN A 26 3.42 14.53 -15.42
C ASN A 26 3.26 15.70 -14.44
N VAL A 27 2.38 16.65 -14.77
CA VAL A 27 2.12 17.86 -13.97
C VAL A 27 0.73 17.78 -13.35
N ALA A 28 0.63 17.98 -12.03
CA ALA A 28 -0.63 17.95 -11.30
C ALA A 28 -1.50 19.15 -11.64
N LYS A 29 -2.80 18.91 -11.88
CA LYS A 29 -3.79 19.98 -12.15
C LYS A 29 -4.09 20.84 -10.91
N ILE A 30 -3.95 20.22 -9.73
CA ILE A 30 -4.18 20.87 -8.43
C ILE A 30 -2.95 20.60 -7.58
N TRP A 31 -2.40 21.64 -6.98
CA TRP A 31 -1.31 21.55 -6.03
C TRP A 31 -1.40 22.64 -4.98
N ASN A 32 -1.55 22.21 -3.72
CA ASN A 32 -1.51 23.10 -2.55
C ASN A 32 -0.71 22.42 -1.43
N PRO A 33 0.62 22.61 -1.38
CA PRO A 33 1.50 21.92 -0.43
C PRO A 33 1.25 22.27 1.04
N LYS A 34 0.50 23.34 1.31
CA LYS A 34 0.14 23.78 2.68
C LYS A 34 -1.19 23.19 3.18
N GLU A 35 -1.94 22.52 2.29
CA GLU A 35 -3.21 21.90 2.66
C GLU A 35 -2.97 20.64 3.51
N LEU A 36 -3.71 20.51 4.60
CA LEU A 36 -3.62 19.36 5.50
C LEU A 36 -4.55 18.20 5.09
N ASP A 37 -5.60 18.51 4.33
CA ASP A 37 -6.47 17.48 3.75
C ASP A 37 -5.84 16.91 2.46
N PRO A 38 -5.41 15.64 2.46
CA PRO A 38 -4.79 15.04 1.28
C PRO A 38 -5.67 15.06 0.03
N LYS A 39 -7.00 15.11 0.18
CA LYS A 39 -7.94 15.19 -0.96
C LYS A 39 -7.92 16.56 -1.63
N LYS A 40 -7.65 17.61 -0.86
CA LYS A 40 -7.60 19.00 -1.34
C LYS A 40 -6.19 19.43 -1.75
N MET A 41 -5.17 18.81 -1.17
CA MET A 41 -3.77 19.09 -1.50
C MET A 41 -3.47 18.89 -2.99
N GLY A 42 -4.07 17.88 -3.61
CA GLY A 42 -3.75 17.49 -4.99
C GLY A 42 -2.39 16.82 -5.09
N GLY A 43 -1.72 16.97 -6.24
CA GLY A 43 -0.42 16.33 -6.49
C GLY A 43 -0.48 14.82 -6.70
N PHE A 44 0.69 14.23 -6.89
CA PHE A 44 0.88 12.80 -7.14
C PHE A 44 1.52 12.13 -5.94
N ASN A 45 0.89 11.12 -5.39
CA ASN A 45 1.44 10.33 -4.29
C ASN A 45 2.40 9.26 -4.79
N PHE A 46 3.44 9.02 -4.02
CA PHE A 46 4.45 7.99 -4.20
C PHE A 46 5.07 7.63 -2.84
N SER A 47 5.93 6.63 -2.80
CA SER A 47 6.58 6.16 -1.59
C SER A 47 8.03 5.75 -1.86
N THR A 48 8.81 5.50 -0.82
CA THR A 48 10.12 4.85 -0.96
C THR A 48 9.98 3.34 -1.13
N GLU A 49 11.01 2.68 -1.65
CA GLU A 49 11.07 1.22 -1.76
C GLU A 49 10.83 0.53 -0.40
N SER A 50 11.40 1.05 0.68
CA SER A 50 11.24 0.49 2.03
C SER A 50 9.84 0.69 2.65
N LYS A 51 8.95 1.44 2.00
CA LYS A 51 7.64 1.80 2.55
C LYS A 51 6.47 1.47 1.63
N ILE A 52 6.75 1.07 0.38
CA ILE A 52 5.73 0.86 -0.66
C ILE A 52 4.87 -0.39 -0.41
N LEU A 53 5.37 -1.41 0.29
CA LEU A 53 4.67 -2.69 0.51
C LEU A 53 3.24 -2.50 0.99
N ARG A 54 3.00 -1.56 1.91
CA ARG A 54 1.65 -1.26 2.44
C ARG A 54 0.66 -0.83 1.35
N TRP A 55 1.16 -0.33 0.22
CA TRP A 55 0.36 0.23 -0.86
C TRP A 55 0.12 -0.75 -2.00
N LEU A 56 0.65 -1.98 -1.94
CA LEU A 56 0.48 -2.98 -3.02
C LEU A 56 -0.99 -3.31 -3.29
N VAL A 57 -1.88 -3.15 -2.32
CA VAL A 57 -3.32 -3.31 -2.51
C VAL A 57 -3.90 -2.32 -3.54
N ARG A 58 -3.23 -1.19 -3.79
CA ARG A 58 -3.70 -0.11 -4.68
C ARG A 58 -3.40 -0.35 -6.16
N GLY A 59 -2.77 -1.46 -6.51
CA GLY A 59 -2.46 -1.76 -7.90
C GLY A 59 -1.81 -3.12 -8.09
N ASP A 60 -1.59 -3.45 -9.34
CA ASP A 60 -0.90 -4.66 -9.79
C ASP A 60 0.42 -4.34 -10.53
N THR A 61 0.69 -3.05 -10.75
CA THR A 61 1.87 -2.59 -11.46
C THR A 61 2.63 -1.57 -10.61
N ILE A 62 3.93 -1.79 -10.47
CA ILE A 62 4.86 -0.90 -9.78
C ILE A 62 5.71 -0.14 -10.81
N TYR A 63 5.88 1.15 -10.57
CA TYR A 63 6.64 2.08 -11.39
C TYR A 63 7.77 2.69 -10.60
N ASP A 64 8.91 2.93 -11.26
CA ASP A 64 9.94 3.81 -10.74
C ASP A 64 9.45 5.26 -10.85
N VAL A 65 9.76 6.08 -9.85
CA VAL A 65 9.40 7.51 -9.81
C VAL A 65 10.68 8.33 -9.77
N GLU A 66 10.78 9.27 -10.70
CA GLU A 66 11.81 10.30 -10.74
C GLU A 66 11.16 11.67 -10.51
N LEU A 67 11.86 12.53 -9.79
CA LEU A 67 11.41 13.89 -9.48
C LEU A 67 12.19 14.86 -10.38
N PRO A 68 11.49 15.66 -11.23
CA PRO A 68 12.14 16.78 -11.93
C PRO A 68 12.83 17.75 -10.95
N GLU A 69 13.87 18.46 -11.40
CA GLU A 69 14.62 19.41 -10.56
C GLU A 69 13.73 20.49 -9.93
N ASP A 70 12.69 20.91 -10.64
CA ASP A 70 11.72 21.92 -10.21
C ASP A 70 10.47 21.32 -9.55
N ALA A 71 10.51 20.06 -9.14
CA ALA A 71 9.41 19.42 -8.43
C ALA A 71 9.38 19.85 -6.96
N GLU A 72 8.21 20.28 -6.51
CA GLU A 72 7.94 20.48 -5.08
C GLU A 72 7.46 19.16 -4.47
N VAL A 73 8.04 18.80 -3.32
CA VAL A 73 7.73 17.55 -2.61
C VAL A 73 7.35 17.84 -1.17
N VAL A 74 6.30 17.19 -0.71
CA VAL A 74 5.89 17.22 0.70
C VAL A 74 5.67 15.82 1.23
N ASP A 75 5.94 15.60 2.52
CA ASP A 75 5.46 14.43 3.24
C ASP A 75 3.96 14.59 3.46
N CYS A 76 3.18 13.59 3.07
CA CYS A 76 1.73 13.67 3.15
C CYS A 76 1.27 13.60 4.61
N PRO A 77 0.63 14.65 5.15
CA PRO A 77 0.14 14.68 6.52
C PRO A 77 -1.11 13.80 6.64
N SER A 78 -0.94 12.51 6.74
CA SER A 78 -2.05 11.57 6.87
C SER A 78 -1.93 10.77 8.14
N ASN A 79 -2.93 10.86 9.01
CA ASN A 79 -3.04 10.00 10.19
C ASN A 79 -3.14 8.52 9.84
N SER A 80 -3.56 8.18 8.62
CA SER A 80 -3.67 6.80 8.14
C SER A 80 -2.35 6.26 7.57
N ALA A 81 -1.38 7.13 7.29
CA ALA A 81 -0.09 6.76 6.70
C ALA A 81 1.03 7.70 7.20
N PRO A 82 1.22 7.83 8.52
CA PRO A 82 2.35 8.60 9.03
C PRO A 82 3.62 7.97 8.44
N HIS A 83 4.47 8.78 7.84
CA HIS A 83 5.77 8.37 7.34
C HIS A 83 5.70 7.31 6.20
N GLY A 84 5.73 7.71 4.99
CA GLY A 84 5.87 6.81 3.85
C GLY A 84 5.04 7.13 2.64
N VAL A 85 4.29 8.22 2.67
CA VAL A 85 3.63 8.77 1.50
C VAL A 85 4.13 10.17 1.28
N PHE A 86 4.71 10.37 0.12
CA PHE A 86 5.09 11.67 -0.38
C PHE A 86 4.11 12.13 -1.44
N ARG A 87 4.02 13.44 -1.62
CA ARG A 87 3.31 14.04 -2.75
C ARG A 87 4.19 15.06 -3.44
N SER A 88 4.00 15.15 -4.76
CA SER A 88 4.67 16.15 -5.59
C SER A 88 3.72 16.72 -6.62
N ASN A 89 3.99 17.96 -7.02
CA ASN A 89 3.32 18.61 -8.14
C ASN A 89 3.74 18.04 -9.50
N LYS A 90 4.94 17.41 -9.58
CA LYS A 90 5.49 16.84 -10.81
C LYS A 90 6.18 15.52 -10.52
N ILE A 91 5.96 14.52 -11.38
CA ILE A 91 6.69 13.25 -11.36
C ILE A 91 6.91 12.73 -12.76
N ILE A 92 7.95 11.93 -12.95
CA ILE A 92 8.15 11.06 -14.10
C ILE A 92 7.96 9.63 -13.61
N ILE A 93 7.13 8.84 -14.27
CA ILE A 93 6.99 7.40 -14.00
C ILE A 93 7.58 6.60 -15.16
N SER A 94 8.28 5.52 -14.81
CA SER A 94 8.96 4.66 -15.78
C SER A 94 9.01 3.21 -15.32
N ASN A 95 9.54 2.33 -16.15
CA ASN A 95 9.84 0.93 -15.83
C ASN A 95 8.65 0.18 -15.18
N PRO A 96 7.50 0.05 -15.87
CA PRO A 96 6.36 -0.70 -15.36
C PRO A 96 6.73 -2.17 -15.13
N ARG A 97 6.43 -2.70 -13.96
CA ARG A 97 6.63 -4.11 -13.60
C ARG A 97 5.37 -4.63 -12.93
N THR A 98 4.85 -5.74 -13.40
CA THR A 98 3.76 -6.44 -12.71
C THR A 98 4.25 -6.93 -11.35
N VAL A 99 3.49 -6.63 -10.30
CA VAL A 99 3.82 -7.08 -8.94
C VAL A 99 3.48 -8.56 -8.83
N THR A 100 4.50 -9.36 -8.49
CA THR A 100 4.38 -10.78 -8.15
C THR A 100 4.57 -10.97 -6.65
N ASP A 101 4.28 -12.17 -6.14
CA ASP A 101 4.56 -12.51 -4.73
C ASP A 101 6.05 -12.42 -4.40
N ASP A 102 6.95 -12.76 -5.36
CA ASP A 102 8.40 -12.62 -5.18
C ASP A 102 8.80 -11.15 -5.02
N ILE A 103 8.27 -10.26 -5.86
CA ILE A 103 8.50 -8.80 -5.73
C ILE A 103 7.94 -8.29 -4.39
N ALA A 104 6.76 -8.75 -3.97
CA ALA A 104 6.19 -8.39 -2.68
C ALA A 104 7.07 -8.87 -1.52
N MET A 105 7.65 -10.06 -1.62
CA MET A 105 8.60 -10.60 -0.64
C MET A 105 9.89 -9.78 -0.57
N GLU A 106 10.48 -9.41 -1.70
CA GLU A 106 11.66 -8.53 -1.74
C GLU A 106 11.38 -7.18 -1.06
N LEU A 107 10.21 -6.60 -1.32
CA LEU A 107 9.79 -5.35 -0.68
C LEU A 107 9.55 -5.54 0.82
N TYR A 108 9.03 -6.70 1.25
CA TYR A 108 8.88 -7.01 2.67
C TYR A 108 10.21 -7.07 3.41
N LEU A 109 11.21 -7.68 2.82
CA LEU A 109 12.56 -7.78 3.43
C LEU A 109 13.25 -6.42 3.60
N LYS A 110 12.83 -5.40 2.84
CA LYS A 110 13.30 -4.01 2.93
C LYS A 110 12.36 -3.10 3.72
N PHE A 111 11.21 -3.62 4.17
CA PHE A 111 10.13 -2.81 4.72
C PHE A 111 10.50 -2.22 6.08
N ASP A 112 10.38 -0.90 6.19
CA ASP A 112 10.71 -0.12 7.38
C ASP A 112 9.56 0.84 7.73
N LEU A 113 8.60 0.34 8.51
CA LEU A 113 7.47 1.10 9.04
C LEU A 113 7.07 0.60 10.43
N PRO A 114 6.31 1.39 11.20
CA PRO A 114 5.79 0.98 12.50
C PRO A 114 4.97 -0.31 12.44
N GLU A 115 4.95 -1.04 13.55
CA GLU A 115 4.34 -2.38 13.68
C GLU A 115 2.93 -2.50 13.09
N LYS A 116 2.04 -1.54 13.34
CA LYS A 116 0.68 -1.53 12.78
C LYS A 116 0.65 -1.50 11.24
N SER A 117 1.70 -1.02 10.59
CA SER A 117 1.79 -1.00 9.13
C SER A 117 2.06 -2.39 8.55
N TYR A 118 2.73 -3.28 9.30
CA TYR A 118 2.91 -4.68 8.90
C TYR A 118 1.57 -5.42 8.84
N TYR A 119 0.64 -5.14 9.76
CA TYR A 119 -0.67 -5.78 9.74
C TYR A 119 -1.49 -5.40 8.51
N LYS A 120 -1.44 -4.11 8.13
CA LYS A 120 -2.07 -3.61 6.91
C LYS A 120 -1.37 -4.12 5.65
N ALA A 121 -0.05 -4.25 5.67
CA ALA A 121 0.71 -4.84 4.57
C ALA A 121 0.35 -6.33 4.38
N MET A 122 0.25 -7.09 5.47
CA MET A 122 -0.18 -8.49 5.46
C MET A 122 -1.58 -8.64 4.84
N ALA A 123 -2.54 -7.83 5.30
CA ALA A 123 -3.89 -7.85 4.75
C ALA A 123 -3.91 -7.47 3.26
N GLY A 124 -3.16 -6.43 2.86
CA GLY A 124 -3.04 -6.01 1.46
C GLY A 124 -2.41 -7.09 0.57
N CYS A 125 -1.37 -7.77 1.05
CA CYS A 125 -0.77 -8.91 0.34
C CYS A 125 -1.77 -10.06 0.18
N ALA A 126 -2.52 -10.41 1.23
CA ALA A 126 -3.55 -11.45 1.15
C ALA A 126 -4.64 -11.10 0.14
N VAL A 127 -5.13 -9.84 0.16
CA VAL A 127 -6.13 -9.34 -0.81
C VAL A 127 -5.65 -9.45 -2.25
N ARG A 128 -4.35 -9.22 -2.49
CA ARG A 128 -3.72 -9.30 -3.83
C ARG A 128 -3.27 -10.70 -4.22
N GLY A 129 -3.40 -11.68 -3.33
CA GLY A 129 -2.99 -13.06 -3.58
C GLY A 129 -1.47 -13.30 -3.43
N TYR A 130 -0.73 -12.37 -2.83
CA TYR A 130 0.70 -12.52 -2.50
C TYR A 130 0.83 -13.35 -1.21
N MET A 131 0.52 -14.64 -1.31
CA MET A 131 0.25 -15.48 -0.15
C MET A 131 1.52 -15.90 0.61
N ASN A 132 2.66 -16.08 -0.08
CA ASN A 132 3.93 -16.36 0.59
C ASN A 132 4.37 -15.16 1.42
N THR A 133 4.25 -13.93 0.86
CA THR A 133 4.57 -12.70 1.58
C THR A 133 3.63 -12.49 2.77
N ALA A 134 2.31 -12.66 2.60
CA ALA A 134 1.36 -12.54 3.70
C ALA A 134 1.63 -13.56 4.81
N SER A 135 1.94 -14.82 4.46
CA SER A 135 2.31 -15.87 5.42
C SER A 135 3.62 -15.55 6.15
N LYS A 136 4.62 -15.04 5.44
CA LYS A 136 5.90 -14.65 6.05
C LYS A 136 5.72 -13.50 7.04
N ILE A 137 4.92 -12.49 6.71
CA ILE A 137 4.59 -11.39 7.64
C ILE A 137 3.88 -11.96 8.88
N PHE A 138 2.94 -12.89 8.70
CA PHE A 138 2.26 -13.55 9.81
C PHE A 138 3.27 -14.24 10.73
N GLU A 139 4.16 -15.05 10.18
CA GLU A 139 5.16 -15.82 10.94
C GLU A 139 6.13 -14.93 11.71
N ASP A 140 6.57 -13.82 11.11
CA ASP A 140 7.56 -12.91 11.70
C ASP A 140 6.96 -11.92 12.71
N LYS A 141 5.67 -11.54 12.56
CA LYS A 141 5.09 -10.39 13.26
C LYS A 141 3.91 -10.74 14.17
N VAL A 142 3.30 -11.91 14.02
CA VAL A 142 2.14 -12.30 14.84
C VAL A 142 2.57 -13.22 15.98
N ASN A 143 2.19 -12.85 17.19
CA ASN A 143 2.46 -13.62 18.40
C ASN A 143 1.24 -13.60 19.36
N LYS A 144 1.34 -14.27 20.49
CA LYS A 144 0.22 -14.39 21.45
C LYS A 144 -0.20 -13.04 22.05
N GLU A 145 0.73 -12.08 22.19
CA GLU A 145 0.47 -10.78 22.77
C GLU A 145 -0.31 -9.87 21.82
N ASN A 146 -0.07 -10.01 20.50
CA ASN A 146 -0.63 -9.09 19.50
C ASN A 146 -1.69 -9.71 18.58
N VAL A 147 -1.87 -11.03 18.54
CA VAL A 147 -2.78 -11.71 17.58
C VAL A 147 -4.22 -11.16 17.61
N ARG A 148 -4.72 -10.79 18.78
CA ARG A 148 -6.05 -10.18 18.91
C ARG A 148 -6.15 -8.85 18.18
N LEU A 149 -5.16 -7.98 18.40
CA LEU A 149 -5.08 -6.68 17.72
C LEU A 149 -4.93 -6.86 16.21
N VAL A 150 -4.03 -7.76 15.81
CA VAL A 150 -3.80 -8.05 14.38
C VAL A 150 -5.06 -8.56 13.71
N THR A 151 -5.82 -9.44 14.36
CA THR A 151 -7.08 -9.94 13.82
C THR A 151 -8.11 -8.82 13.62
N LEU A 152 -8.25 -7.92 14.59
CA LEU A 152 -9.16 -6.77 14.47
C LEU A 152 -8.74 -5.82 13.35
N GLU A 153 -7.46 -5.49 13.26
CA GLU A 153 -6.93 -4.62 12.19
C GLU A 153 -7.07 -5.27 10.80
N PHE A 154 -6.92 -6.59 10.71
CA PHE A 154 -7.15 -7.34 9.48
C PHE A 154 -8.63 -7.29 9.05
N GLU A 155 -9.55 -7.56 9.99
CA GLU A 155 -10.99 -7.47 9.74
C GLU A 155 -11.40 -6.06 9.32
N ASP A 156 -10.90 -5.05 10.00
CA ASP A 156 -11.20 -3.66 9.71
C ASP A 156 -10.70 -3.27 8.31
N PHE A 157 -9.47 -3.65 7.96
CA PHE A 157 -8.91 -3.46 6.63
C PHE A 157 -9.80 -4.10 5.55
N CYS A 158 -10.22 -5.34 5.75
CA CYS A 158 -11.04 -6.07 4.78
C CYS A 158 -12.48 -5.53 4.63
N LYS A 159 -12.96 -4.72 5.58
CA LYS A 159 -14.30 -4.09 5.54
C LYS A 159 -14.31 -2.72 4.89
N GLN A 160 -13.15 -2.06 4.80
CA GLN A 160 -13.05 -0.65 4.40
C GLN A 160 -12.85 -0.45 2.90
N GLY A 161 -13.33 0.69 2.41
CA GLY A 161 -12.97 1.26 1.12
C GLY A 161 -13.35 0.41 -0.09
N THR A 162 -12.55 0.54 -1.14
CA THR A 162 -12.65 -0.21 -2.39
C THR A 162 -12.07 -1.62 -2.28
N GLU A 163 -11.30 -1.88 -1.23
CA GLU A 163 -10.66 -3.17 -0.95
C GLU A 163 -11.55 -4.10 -0.12
N LYS A 164 -12.86 -3.91 -0.14
CA LYS A 164 -13.80 -4.78 0.57
C LYS A 164 -13.65 -6.22 0.14
N GLN A 165 -13.32 -7.09 1.10
CA GLN A 165 -13.14 -8.52 0.87
C GLN A 165 -14.25 -9.36 1.52
N PHE A 166 -15.13 -8.74 2.31
CA PHE A 166 -16.35 -9.38 2.79
C PHE A 166 -17.46 -9.19 1.76
N ASP A 167 -18.07 -10.29 1.33
CA ASP A 167 -19.28 -10.26 0.53
C ASP A 167 -20.49 -9.75 1.33
N GLU A 168 -21.66 -9.68 0.70
CA GLU A 168 -22.92 -9.26 1.33
C GLU A 168 -23.31 -10.13 2.54
N ASN A 169 -22.90 -11.39 2.56
CA ASN A 169 -23.12 -12.34 3.63
C ASN A 169 -22.00 -12.36 4.67
N LYS A 170 -21.05 -11.41 4.61
CA LYS A 170 -19.88 -11.30 5.48
C LYS A 170 -18.87 -12.45 5.36
N HIS A 171 -18.84 -13.13 4.22
CA HIS A 171 -17.82 -14.12 3.91
C HIS A 171 -16.60 -13.46 3.27
N LEU A 172 -15.41 -13.87 3.69
CA LEU A 172 -14.17 -13.51 3.02
C LEU A 172 -14.03 -14.29 1.71
N ASN A 173 -13.48 -13.65 0.69
CA ASN A 173 -13.07 -14.39 -0.50
C ASN A 173 -11.92 -15.35 -0.17
N GLU A 174 -11.67 -16.33 -1.04
CA GLU A 174 -10.70 -17.40 -0.81
C GLU A 174 -9.27 -16.88 -0.60
N GLN A 175 -8.91 -15.79 -1.27
CA GLN A 175 -7.55 -15.22 -1.19
C GLN A 175 -7.22 -14.71 0.21
N THR A 176 -8.16 -14.05 0.87
CA THR A 176 -7.94 -13.50 2.21
C THR A 176 -8.28 -14.49 3.32
N LYS A 177 -9.17 -15.44 3.04
CA LYS A 177 -9.68 -16.42 4.02
C LYS A 177 -8.56 -17.23 4.67
N PHE A 178 -7.57 -17.66 3.92
CA PHE A 178 -6.46 -18.46 4.43
C PHE A 178 -5.69 -17.77 5.57
N ILE A 179 -5.32 -16.50 5.39
CA ILE A 179 -4.62 -15.72 6.44
C ILE A 179 -5.56 -15.43 7.61
N TYR A 180 -6.83 -15.12 7.32
CA TYR A 180 -7.83 -14.89 8.36
C TYR A 180 -8.04 -16.12 9.24
N ASP A 181 -8.15 -17.32 8.64
CA ASP A 181 -8.29 -18.57 9.37
C ASP A 181 -7.03 -18.88 10.21
N LYS A 182 -5.83 -18.60 9.68
CA LYS A 182 -4.59 -18.67 10.48
C LYS A 182 -4.67 -17.78 11.72
N LEU A 183 -5.08 -16.52 11.59
CA LEU A 183 -5.23 -15.58 12.70
C LEU A 183 -6.25 -16.10 13.74
N LYS A 184 -7.44 -16.53 13.29
CA LYS A 184 -8.49 -17.06 14.17
C LYS A 184 -8.05 -18.32 14.91
N ASN A 185 -7.38 -19.23 14.22
CA ASN A 185 -6.91 -20.48 14.82
C ASN A 185 -5.75 -20.24 15.79
N TYR A 186 -4.87 -19.28 15.49
CA TYR A 186 -3.79 -18.89 16.39
C TYR A 186 -4.35 -18.23 17.66
N TYR A 187 -5.30 -17.31 17.52
CA TYR A 187 -5.96 -16.65 18.64
C TYR A 187 -6.69 -17.63 19.56
N ARG A 188 -7.34 -18.68 19.02
CA ARG A 188 -8.08 -19.68 19.82
C ARG A 188 -7.19 -20.60 20.67
N ARG A 189 -5.88 -20.57 20.47
CA ARG A 189 -4.93 -21.39 21.23
C ARG A 189 -4.56 -20.78 22.58
N PHE A 190 -4.94 -19.55 22.82
CA PHE A 190 -4.64 -18.78 24.04
C PHE A 190 -5.91 -18.20 24.68
#